data_77d7a4a204a3295614c00f2bb3d1d9c8
#
_entry.id   77d7a4a204a3295614c00f2bb3d1d9c8
#
_cell.length_a   1.000
_cell.length_b   1.000
_cell.length_c   1.000
_cell.angle_alpha   90.00
_cell.angle_beta   90.00
_cell.angle_gamma   90.00
#
_symmetry.space_group_name_H-M   'P 1'
#
loop_
_entity.id
_entity.type
_entity.pdbx_description
1 polymer ?
#
loop_
_entity_poly.entity_id
_entity_poly.type
_entity_poly.pdbx_seq_one_letter_code
_entity_poly.pdbx_strand_id
1 'polypeptide(L)'
;MKIEALSLAEMRTHRSEKWRGFPSDVLPLFVAEMDFPVAKPIQDILIEMVSHSDMGYLSSIPELGNAFAGFAKRRWNWDVIPEQVRLCTDVGVGMVEVLRVTTQPGDKVLINSPIYQNFYNWIKETKVELIDVPFKQEGLNWSLDFDAIEKVYAAGLKVHAICHPHNPLGRIFSREELTRIADLAKQYGVTVISDEIHAPLTFPGKEFLPFLAVSQHAAEVGICVTSASKAFNIAGLKSALIVSQSKEQHELLATMPISVHFRSSILGAFAAVEAFNKCDDWLDGALVTIESNAHYLKTLLDTQIPAAKYKIPECSYLAWVDVSALSLGDDPFQVFLDKGRVAFNAGKIYGPSANQFIRINLATSESVLAEAVNRMAKSL
;
A
#
# COMPACT_ATOMS: atom_id res chain seq x y z
N MET A 1 -18.28 -9.90 10.88
CA MET A 1 -18.12 -9.63 12.34
C MET A 1 -16.95 -8.64 12.47
N LYS A 2 -17.02 -7.63 13.36
CA LYS A 2 -15.86 -6.72 13.58
C LYS A 2 -14.68 -7.50 14.17
N ILE A 3 -13.46 -7.17 13.72
CA ILE A 3 -12.21 -7.61 14.36
C ILE A 3 -11.85 -6.58 15.43
N GLU A 4 -11.59 -7.03 16.64
CA GLU A 4 -11.14 -6.16 17.72
C GLU A 4 -9.61 -6.05 17.72
N ALA A 5 -9.11 -4.84 17.99
CA ALA A 5 -7.69 -4.63 18.19
C ALA A 5 -7.23 -5.24 19.51
N LEU A 6 -5.98 -5.70 19.55
CA LEU A 6 -5.32 -6.09 20.78
C LEU A 6 -5.21 -4.89 21.73
N SER A 7 -5.15 -5.15 23.01
CA SER A 7 -4.98 -4.09 24.01
C SER A 7 -3.65 -3.35 23.84
N LEU A 8 -3.61 -2.07 24.20
CA LEU A 8 -2.37 -1.28 24.15
C LEU A 8 -1.24 -1.92 24.97
N ALA A 9 -1.58 -2.61 26.09
CA ALA A 9 -0.62 -3.31 26.92
C ALA A 9 0.03 -4.49 26.18
N GLU A 10 -0.77 -5.28 25.46
CA GLU A 10 -0.29 -6.37 24.61
C GLU A 10 0.55 -5.83 23.45
N MET A 11 0.06 -4.81 22.74
CA MET A 11 0.77 -4.22 21.62
C MET A 11 2.15 -3.67 22.00
N ARG A 12 2.32 -3.14 23.20
CA ARG A 12 3.62 -2.68 23.73
C ARG A 12 4.63 -3.81 23.94
N THR A 13 4.21 -5.07 23.93
CA THR A 13 5.13 -6.23 23.96
C THR A 13 5.66 -6.60 22.57
N HIS A 14 5.06 -6.06 21.50
CA HIS A 14 5.44 -6.34 20.12
C HIS A 14 6.82 -5.78 19.78
N ARG A 15 7.48 -6.41 18.81
CA ARG A 15 8.87 -6.15 18.42
C ARG A 15 9.02 -5.48 17.08
N SER A 16 7.90 -5.11 16.45
CA SER A 16 7.87 -4.47 15.14
C SER A 16 8.34 -3.02 15.21
N GLU A 17 8.62 -2.44 14.04
CA GLU A 17 9.01 -1.04 13.88
C GLU A 17 7.97 -0.09 14.49
N LYS A 18 6.67 -0.39 14.34
CA LYS A 18 5.60 0.41 14.94
C LYS A 18 5.77 0.56 16.45
N TRP A 19 6.13 -0.52 17.15
CA TRP A 19 6.13 -0.57 18.61
C TRP A 19 7.51 -0.34 19.24
N ARG A 20 8.58 -0.27 18.42
CA ARG A 20 9.96 -0.02 18.89
C ARG A 20 10.62 1.21 18.29
N GLY A 21 10.02 1.83 17.27
CA GLY A 21 10.59 2.99 16.58
C GLY A 21 10.64 4.26 17.41
N PHE A 22 9.86 4.32 18.52
CA PHE A 22 9.83 5.46 19.44
C PHE A 22 9.87 4.99 20.90
N PRO A 23 10.22 5.90 21.86
CA PRO A 23 10.12 5.62 23.30
C PRO A 23 8.73 5.17 23.73
N SER A 24 8.65 4.42 24.83
CA SER A 24 7.40 3.75 25.27
C SER A 24 6.27 4.70 25.69
N ASP A 25 6.54 5.97 25.96
CA ASP A 25 5.56 7.00 26.27
C ASP A 25 4.94 7.64 25.01
N VAL A 26 5.55 7.42 23.83
CA VAL A 26 5.01 7.86 22.55
C VAL A 26 3.96 6.86 22.05
N LEU A 27 2.81 7.38 21.59
CA LEU A 27 1.76 6.58 21.00
C LEU A 27 1.99 6.46 19.48
N PRO A 28 2.26 5.23 18.92
CA PRO A 28 2.70 5.07 17.56
C PRO A 28 1.52 4.83 16.60
N LEU A 29 1.27 5.76 15.68
CA LEU A 29 0.30 5.62 14.58
C LEU A 29 0.93 5.89 13.20
N PHE A 30 2.24 5.70 13.06
CA PHE A 30 3.00 6.06 11.85
C PHE A 30 3.19 4.91 10.86
N VAL A 31 3.43 3.68 11.34
CA VAL A 31 3.66 2.53 10.45
C VAL A 31 2.34 1.98 9.93
N ALA A 32 2.32 1.59 8.65
CA ALA A 32 1.22 0.83 8.06
C ALA A 32 1.28 -0.65 8.50
N GLU A 33 0.89 -0.89 9.75
CA GLU A 33 0.80 -2.17 10.46
C GLU A 33 -0.44 -2.15 11.34
N MET A 34 -1.21 -3.24 11.38
CA MET A 34 -2.44 -3.31 12.16
C MET A 34 -2.17 -3.75 13.60
N ASP A 35 -3.01 -3.32 14.52
CA ASP A 35 -3.05 -3.80 15.91
C ASP A 35 -4.05 -4.95 16.09
N PHE A 36 -4.44 -5.60 15.00
CA PHE A 36 -5.36 -6.74 15.01
C PHE A 36 -4.60 -8.06 15.10
N PRO A 37 -5.16 -9.08 15.78
CA PRO A 37 -4.58 -10.40 15.76
C PRO A 37 -4.56 -10.97 14.35
N VAL A 38 -3.50 -11.72 14.01
CA VAL A 38 -3.40 -12.41 12.71
C VAL A 38 -4.49 -13.46 12.61
N ALA A 39 -5.07 -13.63 11.42
CA ALA A 39 -6.13 -14.62 11.16
C ALA A 39 -5.72 -16.05 11.54
N LYS A 40 -6.66 -16.80 12.11
CA LYS A 40 -6.39 -18.16 12.63
C LYS A 40 -5.79 -19.12 11.59
N PRO A 41 -6.27 -19.18 10.32
CA PRO A 41 -5.67 -20.07 9.32
C PRO A 41 -4.19 -19.75 9.06
N ILE A 42 -3.80 -18.48 9.11
CA ILE A 42 -2.39 -18.06 8.95
C ILE A 42 -1.57 -18.51 10.18
N GLN A 43 -2.10 -18.35 11.39
CA GLN A 43 -1.43 -18.81 12.60
C GLN A 43 -1.20 -20.33 12.56
N ASP A 44 -2.22 -21.09 12.14
CA ASP A 44 -2.18 -22.55 12.12
C ASP A 44 -1.11 -23.09 11.17
N ILE A 45 -1.05 -22.60 9.95
CA ILE A 45 -0.01 -23.06 9.00
C ILE A 45 1.41 -22.72 9.50
N LEU A 46 1.60 -21.54 10.11
CA LEU A 46 2.90 -21.16 10.65
C LEU A 46 3.31 -22.09 11.82
N ILE A 47 2.38 -22.40 12.72
CA ILE A 47 2.62 -23.34 13.84
C ILE A 47 2.92 -24.74 13.31
N GLU A 48 2.17 -25.20 12.32
CA GLU A 48 2.38 -26.51 11.68
C GLU A 48 3.77 -26.61 11.08
N MET A 49 4.16 -25.68 10.21
CA MET A 49 5.47 -25.68 9.54
C MET A 49 6.62 -25.63 10.55
N VAL A 50 6.53 -24.77 11.58
CA VAL A 50 7.55 -24.67 12.63
C VAL A 50 7.63 -25.97 13.44
N SER A 51 6.48 -26.58 13.78
CA SER A 51 6.42 -27.82 14.55
C SER A 51 7.03 -29.01 13.82
N HIS A 52 6.94 -29.04 12.48
CA HIS A 52 7.52 -30.07 11.62
C HIS A 52 8.97 -29.73 11.16
N SER A 53 9.52 -28.58 11.59
CA SER A 53 10.83 -28.09 11.15
C SER A 53 10.91 -27.85 9.62
N ASP A 54 9.77 -27.56 8.98
CA ASP A 54 9.67 -27.30 7.53
C ASP A 54 10.00 -25.83 7.23
N MET A 55 11.30 -25.52 7.29
CA MET A 55 11.86 -24.18 7.11
C MET A 55 13.04 -24.18 6.14
N GLY A 56 12.97 -25.04 5.13
CA GLY A 56 13.99 -25.15 4.08
C GLY A 56 13.91 -24.04 3.02
N TYR A 57 14.65 -24.21 1.95
CA TYR A 57 14.55 -23.32 0.81
C TYR A 57 13.22 -23.51 0.07
N LEU A 58 12.60 -22.39 -0.31
CA LEU A 58 11.38 -22.42 -1.11
C LEU A 58 11.68 -22.92 -2.53
N SER A 59 10.97 -23.96 -2.96
CA SER A 59 10.95 -24.45 -4.34
C SER A 59 9.86 -23.70 -5.15
N SER A 60 9.46 -24.25 -6.30
CA SER A 60 8.28 -23.79 -7.02
C SER A 60 7.04 -23.87 -6.12
N ILE A 61 6.21 -22.86 -6.15
CA ILE A 61 4.98 -22.78 -5.33
C ILE A 61 3.76 -22.39 -6.20
N PRO A 62 3.26 -23.30 -7.04
CA PRO A 62 2.07 -23.04 -7.87
C PRO A 62 0.82 -22.76 -7.03
N GLU A 63 0.78 -23.24 -5.78
CA GLU A 63 -0.30 -22.99 -4.82
C GLU A 63 -0.52 -21.49 -4.59
N LEU A 64 0.55 -20.69 -4.59
CA LEU A 64 0.45 -19.25 -4.36
C LEU A 64 -0.20 -18.52 -5.56
N GLY A 65 0.18 -18.89 -6.79
CA GLY A 65 -0.45 -18.37 -8.00
C GLY A 65 -1.94 -18.73 -8.06
N ASN A 66 -2.28 -19.98 -7.76
CA ASN A 66 -3.65 -20.46 -7.72
C ASN A 66 -4.48 -19.76 -6.62
N ALA A 67 -3.91 -19.60 -5.42
CA ALA A 67 -4.56 -18.93 -4.29
C ALA A 67 -4.85 -17.46 -4.61
N PHE A 68 -3.87 -16.74 -5.18
CA PHE A 68 -4.06 -15.36 -5.58
C PHE A 68 -5.10 -15.23 -6.72
N ALA A 69 -5.05 -16.08 -7.74
CA ALA A 69 -6.03 -16.08 -8.81
C ALA A 69 -7.47 -16.34 -8.28
N GLY A 70 -7.62 -17.29 -7.37
CA GLY A 70 -8.90 -17.54 -6.69
C GLY A 70 -9.40 -16.34 -5.88
N PHE A 71 -8.51 -15.69 -5.14
CA PHE A 71 -8.82 -14.47 -4.38
C PHE A 71 -9.20 -13.31 -5.30
N ALA A 72 -8.42 -13.05 -6.35
CA ALA A 72 -8.68 -11.99 -7.34
C ALA A 72 -10.04 -12.20 -8.05
N LYS A 73 -10.36 -13.45 -8.36
CA LYS A 73 -11.67 -13.78 -8.95
C LYS A 73 -12.82 -13.50 -8.00
N ARG A 74 -12.71 -13.90 -6.72
CA ARG A 74 -13.77 -13.67 -5.73
C ARG A 74 -13.96 -12.19 -5.38
N ARG A 75 -12.83 -11.45 -5.22
CA ARG A 75 -12.88 -10.08 -4.71
C ARG A 75 -13.11 -9.03 -5.82
N TRP A 76 -12.57 -9.27 -7.02
CA TRP A 76 -12.53 -8.24 -8.08
C TRP A 76 -13.04 -8.72 -9.44
N ASN A 77 -13.53 -9.97 -9.52
CA ASN A 77 -13.90 -10.63 -10.77
C ASN A 77 -12.78 -10.60 -11.83
N TRP A 78 -11.53 -10.65 -11.39
CA TRP A 78 -10.35 -10.63 -12.24
C TRP A 78 -9.84 -12.05 -12.50
N ASP A 79 -9.70 -12.40 -13.77
CA ASP A 79 -9.17 -13.68 -14.21
C ASP A 79 -7.63 -13.57 -14.34
N VAL A 80 -6.93 -13.99 -13.31
CA VAL A 80 -5.46 -14.04 -13.27
C VAL A 80 -4.99 -15.40 -13.79
N ILE A 81 -3.93 -15.38 -14.61
CA ILE A 81 -3.24 -16.61 -15.08
C ILE A 81 -2.23 -17.01 -13.97
N PRO A 82 -2.46 -18.13 -13.24
CA PRO A 82 -1.63 -18.49 -12.08
C PRO A 82 -0.13 -18.61 -12.40
N GLU A 83 0.21 -19.09 -13.59
CA GLU A 83 1.58 -19.28 -14.06
C GLU A 83 2.31 -17.97 -14.35
N GLN A 84 1.56 -16.87 -14.47
CA GLN A 84 2.10 -15.51 -14.65
C GLN A 84 2.21 -14.73 -13.32
N VAL A 85 1.98 -15.40 -12.19
CA VAL A 85 2.22 -14.85 -10.85
C VAL A 85 3.62 -15.27 -10.39
N ARG A 86 4.48 -14.29 -10.11
CA ARG A 86 5.85 -14.51 -9.65
C ARG A 86 5.97 -14.08 -8.20
N LEU A 87 6.67 -14.87 -7.41
CA LEU A 87 6.98 -14.56 -6.02
C LEU A 87 8.21 -13.66 -5.93
N CYS A 88 8.15 -12.67 -5.05
CA CYS A 88 9.30 -11.89 -4.58
C CYS A 88 9.20 -11.64 -3.07
N THR A 89 10.26 -11.10 -2.48
CA THR A 89 10.39 -10.94 -1.02
C THR A 89 9.36 -9.98 -0.43
N ASP A 90 9.20 -8.81 -1.03
CA ASP A 90 8.21 -7.80 -0.67
C ASP A 90 7.95 -6.86 -1.87
N VAL A 91 6.93 -6.02 -1.76
CA VAL A 91 6.56 -5.08 -2.83
C VAL A 91 7.70 -4.14 -3.18
N GLY A 92 8.51 -3.71 -2.21
CA GLY A 92 9.66 -2.84 -2.49
C GLY A 92 10.70 -3.53 -3.36
N VAL A 93 11.06 -4.78 -3.05
CA VAL A 93 11.94 -5.60 -3.92
C VAL A 93 11.28 -5.84 -5.27
N GLY A 94 9.98 -6.16 -5.30
CA GLY A 94 9.22 -6.33 -6.54
C GLY A 94 9.29 -5.10 -7.44
N MET A 95 9.03 -3.91 -6.90
CA MET A 95 9.11 -2.64 -7.63
C MET A 95 10.51 -2.39 -8.20
N VAL A 96 11.56 -2.57 -7.38
CA VAL A 96 12.96 -2.38 -7.81
C VAL A 96 13.34 -3.37 -8.91
N GLU A 97 13.00 -4.65 -8.77
CA GLU A 97 13.37 -5.67 -9.76
C GLU A 97 12.55 -5.51 -11.06
N VAL A 98 11.29 -5.10 -10.98
CA VAL A 98 10.50 -4.75 -12.17
C VAL A 98 11.12 -3.54 -12.88
N LEU A 99 11.48 -2.47 -12.15
CA LEU A 99 12.17 -1.32 -12.73
C LEU A 99 13.49 -1.73 -13.40
N ARG A 100 14.29 -2.63 -12.81
CA ARG A 100 15.56 -3.10 -13.39
C ARG A 100 15.41 -3.83 -14.72
N VAL A 101 14.32 -4.56 -14.92
CA VAL A 101 14.07 -5.26 -16.19
C VAL A 101 13.32 -4.43 -17.21
N THR A 102 12.60 -3.38 -16.79
CA THR A 102 11.84 -2.50 -17.68
C THR A 102 12.59 -1.24 -18.11
N THR A 103 13.69 -0.90 -17.43
CA THR A 103 14.44 0.34 -17.65
C THR A 103 15.94 0.12 -17.74
N GLN A 104 16.65 1.13 -18.27
CA GLN A 104 18.09 1.28 -18.23
C GLN A 104 18.46 2.52 -17.40
N PRO A 105 19.69 2.61 -16.87
CA PRO A 105 20.16 3.84 -16.21
C PRO A 105 19.96 5.07 -17.09
N GLY A 106 19.32 6.12 -16.55
CA GLY A 106 18.98 7.35 -17.25
C GLY A 106 17.62 7.35 -17.95
N ASP A 107 16.90 6.23 -18.01
CA ASP A 107 15.50 6.22 -18.43
C ASP A 107 14.62 6.99 -17.44
N LYS A 108 13.51 7.54 -17.95
CA LYS A 108 12.58 8.35 -17.16
C LYS A 108 11.46 7.49 -16.57
N VAL A 109 11.19 7.67 -15.26
CA VAL A 109 10.10 7.04 -14.52
C VAL A 109 9.21 8.12 -13.91
N LEU A 110 7.93 8.08 -14.25
CA LEU A 110 6.90 8.99 -13.74
C LEU A 110 6.27 8.46 -12.47
N ILE A 111 6.06 9.36 -11.51
CA ILE A 111 5.16 9.19 -10.36
C ILE A 111 4.20 10.38 -10.24
N ASN A 112 3.19 10.24 -9.38
CA ASN A 112 2.25 11.31 -9.04
C ASN A 112 2.27 11.58 -7.54
N SER A 113 2.93 12.68 -7.11
CA SER A 113 2.93 13.08 -5.69
C SER A 113 1.65 13.81 -5.28
N PRO A 114 1.25 13.78 -3.98
CA PRO A 114 1.91 13.06 -2.89
C PRO A 114 1.76 11.55 -3.05
N ILE A 115 2.86 10.80 -2.87
CA ILE A 115 2.91 9.35 -3.03
C ILE A 115 3.77 8.72 -1.94
N TYR A 116 3.59 7.42 -1.69
CA TYR A 116 4.39 6.68 -0.71
C TYR A 116 5.90 6.89 -0.93
N GLN A 117 6.58 7.32 0.13
CA GLN A 117 7.98 7.79 0.05
C GLN A 117 8.95 6.80 -0.60
N ASN A 118 8.67 5.50 -0.51
CA ASN A 118 9.59 4.52 -1.10
C ASN A 118 9.61 4.52 -2.63
N PHE A 119 8.62 5.08 -3.31
CA PHE A 119 8.71 5.30 -4.76
C PHE A 119 9.92 6.14 -5.13
N TYR A 120 10.23 7.19 -4.35
CA TYR A 120 11.44 7.99 -4.53
C TYR A 120 12.72 7.16 -4.31
N ASN A 121 12.73 6.31 -3.27
CA ASN A 121 13.87 5.47 -2.93
C ASN A 121 14.11 4.39 -3.99
N TRP A 122 13.06 3.71 -4.48
CA TRP A 122 13.15 2.66 -5.49
C TRP A 122 13.67 3.19 -6.83
N ILE A 123 13.17 4.38 -7.25
CA ILE A 123 13.64 5.05 -8.46
C ILE A 123 15.10 5.45 -8.32
N LYS A 124 15.50 6.02 -7.19
CA LYS A 124 16.89 6.36 -6.91
C LYS A 124 17.82 5.14 -6.93
N GLU A 125 17.38 4.00 -6.34
CA GLU A 125 18.15 2.75 -6.30
C GLU A 125 18.42 2.20 -7.70
N THR A 126 17.48 2.34 -8.62
CA THR A 126 17.59 1.83 -9.99
C THR A 126 18.36 2.77 -10.93
N LYS A 127 18.78 3.95 -10.46
CA LYS A 127 19.55 4.97 -11.22
C LYS A 127 18.81 5.50 -12.46
N VAL A 128 17.49 5.51 -12.42
CA VAL A 128 16.65 6.13 -13.43
C VAL A 128 16.31 7.57 -13.04
N GLU A 129 15.85 8.37 -14.01
CA GLU A 129 15.44 9.76 -13.79
C GLU A 129 14.00 9.80 -13.26
N LEU A 130 13.82 10.43 -12.10
CA LEU A 130 12.49 10.67 -11.55
C LEU A 130 11.83 11.84 -12.25
N ILE A 131 10.62 11.62 -12.78
CA ILE A 131 9.70 12.67 -13.21
C ILE A 131 8.50 12.66 -12.27
N ASP A 132 8.19 13.80 -11.67
CA ASP A 132 7.00 13.95 -10.82
C ASP A 132 5.97 14.83 -11.51
N VAL A 133 4.77 14.29 -11.71
CA VAL A 133 3.59 15.07 -12.12
C VAL A 133 2.61 15.04 -10.96
N PRO A 134 2.62 16.07 -10.08
CA PRO A 134 1.78 16.10 -8.90
C PRO A 134 0.30 16.02 -9.24
N PHE A 135 -0.48 15.43 -8.33
CA PHE A 135 -1.94 15.56 -8.39
C PHE A 135 -2.36 17.03 -8.33
N LYS A 136 -3.42 17.37 -9.04
CA LYS A 136 -4.16 18.62 -8.84
C LYS A 136 -4.96 18.50 -7.55
N GLN A 137 -4.81 19.48 -6.65
CA GLN A 137 -5.51 19.52 -5.38
C GLN A 137 -6.60 20.59 -5.39
N GLU A 138 -7.81 20.21 -5.03
CA GLU A 138 -8.95 21.10 -4.79
C GLU A 138 -9.54 20.78 -3.40
N GLY A 139 -9.14 21.53 -2.39
CA GLY A 139 -9.47 21.25 -1.00
C GLY A 139 -8.90 19.88 -0.58
N LEU A 140 -9.78 18.93 -0.26
CA LEU A 140 -9.41 17.54 0.09
C LEU A 140 -9.56 16.56 -1.08
N ASN A 141 -9.86 17.05 -2.29
CA ASN A 141 -9.96 16.23 -3.49
C ASN A 141 -8.67 16.33 -4.32
N TRP A 142 -8.31 15.20 -4.92
CA TRP A 142 -7.10 15.05 -5.70
C TRP A 142 -7.41 14.41 -7.03
N SER A 143 -6.90 14.93 -8.14
CA SER A 143 -7.12 14.41 -9.48
C SER A 143 -5.82 14.37 -10.27
N LEU A 144 -5.69 13.42 -11.20
CA LEU A 144 -4.55 13.32 -12.11
C LEU A 144 -4.54 14.48 -13.12
N ASP A 145 -3.36 15.05 -13.37
CA ASP A 145 -3.15 16.02 -14.45
C ASP A 145 -2.81 15.28 -15.75
N PHE A 146 -3.84 14.82 -16.46
CA PHE A 146 -3.66 14.05 -17.69
C PHE A 146 -2.96 14.81 -18.80
N ASP A 147 -3.12 16.13 -18.87
CA ASP A 147 -2.43 16.94 -19.89
C ASP A 147 -0.92 17.00 -19.62
N ALA A 148 -0.53 17.09 -18.36
CA ALA A 148 0.87 17.02 -17.96
C ALA A 148 1.44 15.59 -18.11
N ILE A 149 0.68 14.56 -17.73
CA ILE A 149 1.06 13.15 -17.92
C ILE A 149 1.32 12.85 -19.40
N GLU A 150 0.40 13.23 -20.30
CA GLU A 150 0.54 12.98 -21.73
C GLU A 150 1.75 13.67 -22.33
N LYS A 151 2.06 14.92 -21.93
CA LYS A 151 3.28 15.64 -22.35
C LYS A 151 4.55 14.89 -21.93
N VAL A 152 4.57 14.33 -20.72
CA VAL A 152 5.72 13.54 -20.24
C VAL A 152 5.85 12.23 -21.01
N TYR A 153 4.75 11.56 -21.32
CA TYR A 153 4.73 10.34 -22.15
C TYR A 153 5.29 10.63 -23.56
N ALA A 154 4.80 11.69 -24.20
CA ALA A 154 5.26 12.12 -25.52
C ALA A 154 6.76 12.53 -25.56
N ALA A 155 7.30 12.93 -24.40
CA ALA A 155 8.73 13.27 -24.26
C ALA A 155 9.64 12.03 -24.02
N GLY A 156 9.14 10.82 -24.24
CA GLY A 156 9.91 9.58 -24.18
C GLY A 156 10.01 8.98 -22.78
N LEU A 157 8.92 9.04 -22.01
CA LEU A 157 8.80 8.32 -20.75
C LEU A 157 8.96 6.81 -20.97
N LYS A 158 9.63 6.11 -20.06
CA LYS A 158 9.79 4.66 -20.12
C LYS A 158 8.80 3.92 -19.24
N VAL A 159 8.61 4.39 -18.00
CA VAL A 159 7.72 3.75 -17.02
C VAL A 159 6.87 4.80 -16.30
N HIS A 160 5.60 4.49 -16.08
CA HIS A 160 4.75 5.16 -15.11
C HIS A 160 4.49 4.23 -13.93
N ALA A 161 4.99 4.58 -12.75
CA ALA A 161 4.77 3.83 -11.52
C ALA A 161 3.61 4.45 -10.74
N ILE A 162 2.48 3.73 -10.66
CA ILE A 162 1.27 4.18 -9.97
C ILE A 162 1.07 3.42 -8.65
N CYS A 163 0.48 4.09 -7.67
CA CYS A 163 0.00 3.49 -6.42
C CYS A 163 -1.53 3.41 -6.48
N HIS A 164 -2.09 2.22 -6.57
CA HIS A 164 -3.52 2.02 -6.79
C HIS A 164 -4.06 0.79 -6.02
N PRO A 165 -4.87 0.99 -4.99
CA PRO A 165 -5.38 2.25 -4.39
C PRO A 165 -4.27 3.12 -3.80
N HIS A 166 -4.51 4.44 -3.75
CA HIS A 166 -3.45 5.41 -3.56
C HIS A 166 -3.10 5.69 -2.09
N ASN A 167 -1.84 5.52 -1.72
CA ASN A 167 -1.26 5.92 -0.44
C ASN A 167 -0.40 7.19 -0.65
N PRO A 168 -0.67 8.32 0.02
CA PRO A 168 -1.44 8.44 1.26
C PRO A 168 -2.91 8.88 1.08
N LEU A 169 -3.38 9.15 -0.13
CA LEU A 169 -4.66 9.84 -0.36
C LEU A 169 -5.89 9.00 -0.01
N GLY A 170 -5.74 7.67 0.13
CA GLY A 170 -6.86 6.77 0.43
C GLY A 170 -7.94 6.77 -0.66
N ARG A 171 -7.57 7.04 -1.93
CA ARG A 171 -8.48 7.07 -3.08
C ARG A 171 -8.28 5.86 -3.99
N ILE A 172 -9.34 5.49 -4.67
CA ILE A 172 -9.35 4.49 -5.74
C ILE A 172 -9.45 5.26 -7.08
N PHE A 173 -8.63 4.90 -8.07
CA PHE A 173 -8.75 5.49 -9.40
C PHE A 173 -10.00 4.95 -10.10
N SER A 174 -10.70 5.82 -10.82
CA SER A 174 -11.87 5.42 -11.60
C SER A 174 -11.48 4.58 -12.82
N ARG A 175 -12.46 3.84 -13.37
CA ARG A 175 -12.28 3.09 -14.61
C ARG A 175 -11.78 4.00 -15.75
N GLU A 176 -12.32 5.21 -15.83
CA GLU A 176 -11.96 6.20 -16.86
C GLU A 176 -10.51 6.65 -16.70
N GLU A 177 -10.06 6.93 -15.45
CA GLU A 177 -8.66 7.30 -15.18
C GLU A 177 -7.71 6.17 -15.55
N LEU A 178 -7.99 4.94 -15.13
CA LEU A 178 -7.15 3.77 -15.42
C LEU A 178 -7.13 3.45 -16.92
N THR A 179 -8.27 3.53 -17.61
CA THR A 179 -8.35 3.32 -19.06
C THR A 179 -7.53 4.37 -19.79
N ARG A 180 -7.63 5.65 -19.39
CA ARG A 180 -6.84 6.74 -20.01
C ARG A 180 -5.34 6.56 -19.81
N ILE A 181 -4.91 6.12 -18.60
CA ILE A 181 -3.50 5.76 -18.36
C ILE A 181 -3.07 4.65 -19.31
N ALA A 182 -3.87 3.58 -19.43
CA ALA A 182 -3.55 2.43 -20.27
C ALA A 182 -3.47 2.77 -21.77
N ASP A 183 -4.42 3.57 -22.26
CA ASP A 183 -4.47 4.00 -23.67
C ASP A 183 -3.27 4.90 -24.03
N LEU A 184 -2.97 5.87 -23.19
CA LEU A 184 -1.77 6.71 -23.36
C LEU A 184 -0.50 5.86 -23.28
N ALA A 185 -0.41 4.93 -22.31
CA ALA A 185 0.74 4.06 -22.18
C ALA A 185 0.95 3.19 -23.43
N LYS A 186 -0.12 2.63 -23.99
CA LYS A 186 -0.07 1.89 -25.25
C LYS A 186 0.36 2.76 -26.43
N GLN A 187 -0.20 3.97 -26.54
CA GLN A 187 0.11 4.91 -27.60
C GLN A 187 1.57 5.32 -27.62
N TYR A 188 2.16 5.56 -26.46
CA TYR A 188 3.53 6.07 -26.33
C TYR A 188 4.59 5.01 -25.98
N GLY A 189 4.20 3.74 -25.87
CA GLY A 189 5.12 2.63 -25.55
C GLY A 189 5.66 2.67 -24.11
N VAL A 190 4.82 3.14 -23.16
CA VAL A 190 5.16 3.24 -21.73
C VAL A 190 4.72 1.96 -21.01
N THR A 191 5.56 1.43 -20.13
CA THR A 191 5.14 0.37 -19.19
C THR A 191 4.50 1.00 -17.96
N VAL A 192 3.39 0.45 -17.48
CA VAL A 192 2.74 0.88 -16.23
C VAL A 192 3.02 -0.15 -15.15
N ILE A 193 3.67 0.26 -14.06
CA ILE A 193 3.84 -0.57 -12.87
C ILE A 193 2.82 -0.12 -11.83
N SER A 194 1.85 -0.99 -11.51
CA SER A 194 0.79 -0.71 -10.54
C SER A 194 1.10 -1.38 -9.21
N ASP A 195 1.39 -0.59 -8.17
CA ASP A 195 1.46 -1.07 -6.79
C ASP A 195 0.04 -1.19 -6.23
N GLU A 196 -0.44 -2.42 -6.12
CA GLU A 196 -1.81 -2.75 -5.70
C GLU A 196 -1.85 -3.40 -4.30
N ILE A 197 -0.85 -3.14 -3.46
CA ILE A 197 -0.76 -3.73 -2.11
C ILE A 197 -1.94 -3.34 -1.21
N HIS A 198 -2.60 -2.21 -1.46
CA HIS A 198 -3.78 -1.75 -0.73
C HIS A 198 -5.11 -2.21 -1.33
N ALA A 199 -5.12 -2.89 -2.48
CA ALA A 199 -6.33 -3.32 -3.18
C ALA A 199 -7.31 -4.14 -2.31
N PRO A 200 -6.85 -5.15 -1.52
CA PRO A 200 -7.77 -5.90 -0.67
C PRO A 200 -8.39 -5.06 0.47
N LEU A 201 -7.85 -3.87 0.72
CA LEU A 201 -8.30 -2.96 1.78
C LEU A 201 -9.32 -1.92 1.29
N THR A 202 -10.02 -2.21 0.21
CA THR A 202 -11.14 -1.40 -0.31
C THR A 202 -12.34 -1.49 0.62
N PHE A 203 -12.90 -0.34 1.02
CA PHE A 203 -14.01 -0.30 1.96
C PHE A 203 -15.30 -0.86 1.37
N PRO A 204 -16.21 -1.41 2.19
CA PRO A 204 -17.51 -1.87 1.74
C PRO A 204 -18.26 -0.81 0.92
N GLY A 205 -18.89 -1.23 -0.19
CA GLY A 205 -19.60 -0.31 -1.08
C GLY A 205 -18.72 0.54 -2.01
N LYS A 206 -17.39 0.39 -1.93
CA LYS A 206 -16.44 0.93 -2.92
C LYS A 206 -16.00 -0.18 -3.87
N GLU A 207 -15.70 0.19 -5.09
CA GLU A 207 -15.25 -0.74 -6.12
C GLU A 207 -13.77 -0.50 -6.43
N PHE A 208 -12.96 -1.55 -6.30
CA PHE A 208 -11.60 -1.58 -6.79
C PHE A 208 -11.56 -2.35 -8.12
N LEU A 209 -10.91 -1.77 -9.11
CA LEU A 209 -10.68 -2.40 -10.40
C LEU A 209 -9.18 -2.60 -10.59
N PRO A 210 -8.66 -3.85 -10.64
CA PRO A 210 -7.24 -4.09 -10.90
C PRO A 210 -6.80 -3.45 -12.21
N PHE A 211 -5.62 -2.80 -12.25
CA PHE A 211 -5.17 -2.12 -13.45
C PHE A 211 -5.14 -3.05 -14.67
N LEU A 212 -4.61 -4.26 -14.50
CA LEU A 212 -4.51 -5.23 -15.59
C LEU A 212 -5.88 -5.73 -16.11
N ALA A 213 -6.94 -5.57 -15.33
CA ALA A 213 -8.30 -5.98 -15.69
C ALA A 213 -9.14 -4.88 -16.37
N VAL A 214 -8.60 -3.66 -16.46
CA VAL A 214 -9.36 -2.50 -16.96
C VAL A 214 -9.67 -2.61 -18.45
N SER A 215 -8.68 -3.00 -19.27
CA SER A 215 -8.76 -3.11 -20.71
C SER A 215 -7.67 -4.04 -21.26
N GLN A 216 -7.76 -4.38 -22.54
CA GLN A 216 -6.72 -5.11 -23.24
C GLN A 216 -5.39 -4.33 -23.25
N HIS A 217 -5.42 -3.02 -23.47
CA HIS A 217 -4.21 -2.17 -23.42
C HIS A 217 -3.56 -2.24 -22.03
N ALA A 218 -4.35 -2.18 -20.96
CA ALA A 218 -3.82 -2.29 -19.60
C ALA A 218 -3.14 -3.64 -19.34
N ALA A 219 -3.73 -4.74 -19.81
CA ALA A 219 -3.13 -6.08 -19.73
C ALA A 219 -1.81 -6.19 -20.53
N GLU A 220 -1.70 -5.48 -21.66
CA GLU A 220 -0.50 -5.49 -22.51
C GLU A 220 0.64 -4.64 -21.92
N VAL A 221 0.35 -3.46 -21.39
CA VAL A 221 1.38 -2.52 -20.91
C VAL A 221 1.67 -2.62 -19.41
N GLY A 222 0.81 -3.31 -18.66
CA GLY A 222 0.80 -3.31 -17.20
C GLY A 222 1.60 -4.44 -16.56
N ILE A 223 2.17 -4.12 -15.41
CA ILE A 223 2.71 -5.09 -14.44
C ILE A 223 2.14 -4.70 -13.07
N CYS A 224 1.48 -5.63 -12.39
CA CYS A 224 0.98 -5.42 -11.04
C CYS A 224 1.98 -5.96 -10.01
N VAL A 225 2.22 -5.20 -8.94
CA VAL A 225 2.96 -5.66 -7.77
C VAL A 225 2.04 -5.59 -6.56
N THR A 226 1.87 -6.70 -5.84
CA THR A 226 0.93 -6.79 -4.72
C THR A 226 1.40 -7.77 -3.65
N SER A 227 0.68 -7.85 -2.53
CA SER A 227 1.02 -8.75 -1.43
C SER A 227 -0.16 -8.94 -0.47
N ALA A 228 -0.23 -10.08 0.19
CA ALA A 228 -1.09 -10.32 1.36
C ALA A 228 -0.68 -9.49 2.60
N SER A 229 0.52 -8.92 2.61
CA SER A 229 1.18 -8.37 3.80
C SER A 229 0.40 -7.24 4.50
N LYS A 230 -0.22 -6.33 3.74
CA LYS A 230 -1.00 -5.21 4.32
C LYS A 230 -2.40 -5.63 4.72
N ALA A 231 -3.05 -6.41 3.86
CA ALA A 231 -4.42 -6.84 4.07
C ALA A 231 -4.58 -7.80 5.27
N PHE A 232 -3.58 -8.65 5.52
CA PHE A 232 -3.64 -9.68 6.55
C PHE A 232 -2.62 -9.49 7.69
N ASN A 233 -2.00 -8.31 7.77
CA ASN A 233 -1.06 -7.92 8.85
C ASN A 233 0.16 -8.85 8.98
N ILE A 234 0.74 -9.30 7.87
CA ILE A 234 1.85 -10.26 7.82
C ILE A 234 3.11 -9.72 7.11
N ALA A 235 3.34 -8.41 7.15
CA ALA A 235 4.46 -7.78 6.45
C ALA A 235 5.86 -8.34 6.83
N GLY A 236 6.01 -8.80 8.07
CA GLY A 236 7.24 -9.42 8.56
C GLY A 236 7.58 -10.77 7.93
N LEU A 237 6.60 -11.44 7.30
CA LEU A 237 6.79 -12.76 6.69
C LEU A 237 7.40 -12.72 5.28
N LYS A 238 7.57 -11.54 4.67
CA LYS A 238 8.36 -11.34 3.45
C LYS A 238 7.92 -12.20 2.25
N SER A 239 6.70 -11.95 1.75
CA SER A 239 6.14 -12.57 0.55
C SER A 239 5.30 -11.54 -0.22
N ALA A 240 5.61 -11.35 -1.49
CA ALA A 240 4.86 -10.48 -2.39
C ALA A 240 4.80 -11.09 -3.81
N LEU A 241 3.96 -10.54 -4.65
CA LEU A 241 3.64 -11.05 -5.97
C LEU A 241 3.91 -10.00 -7.04
N ILE A 242 4.44 -10.43 -8.17
CA ILE A 242 4.53 -9.68 -9.41
C ILE A 242 3.64 -10.41 -10.42
N VAL A 243 2.66 -9.72 -10.99
CA VAL A 243 1.64 -10.29 -11.88
C VAL A 243 1.70 -9.61 -13.24
N SER A 244 1.67 -10.41 -14.29
CA SER A 244 1.52 -9.96 -15.68
C SER A 244 0.36 -10.68 -16.36
N GLN A 245 -0.15 -10.14 -17.48
CA GLN A 245 -1.19 -10.80 -18.27
C GLN A 245 -0.87 -10.88 -19.78
N SER A 246 0.19 -10.22 -20.22
CA SER A 246 0.68 -10.35 -21.59
C SER A 246 1.89 -11.28 -21.65
N LYS A 247 2.05 -11.91 -22.81
CA LYS A 247 3.23 -12.77 -23.08
C LYS A 247 4.52 -11.96 -23.00
N GLU A 248 4.53 -10.76 -23.57
CA GLU A 248 5.71 -9.89 -23.58
C GLU A 248 6.17 -9.54 -22.17
N GLN A 249 5.24 -9.11 -21.31
CA GLN A 249 5.56 -8.78 -19.92
C GLN A 249 6.02 -10.03 -19.14
N HIS A 250 5.38 -11.18 -19.40
CA HIS A 250 5.78 -12.43 -18.77
C HIS A 250 7.21 -12.86 -19.15
N GLU A 251 7.57 -12.76 -20.42
CA GLU A 251 8.93 -13.07 -20.93
C GLU A 251 9.95 -12.06 -20.39
N LEU A 252 9.61 -10.77 -20.32
CA LEU A 252 10.46 -9.75 -19.72
C LEU A 252 10.72 -10.05 -18.24
N LEU A 253 9.69 -10.34 -17.46
CA LEU A 253 9.82 -10.70 -16.04
C LEU A 253 10.60 -12.00 -15.82
N ALA A 254 10.64 -12.90 -16.81
CA ALA A 254 11.46 -14.12 -16.76
C ALA A 254 12.97 -13.84 -16.78
N THR A 255 13.40 -12.65 -17.21
CA THR A 255 14.80 -12.23 -17.18
C THR A 255 15.31 -11.81 -15.81
N MET A 256 14.42 -11.67 -14.81
CA MET A 256 14.82 -11.36 -13.44
C MET A 256 15.79 -12.39 -12.88
N PRO A 257 16.75 -11.98 -12.04
CA PRO A 257 17.64 -12.91 -11.36
C PRO A 257 16.87 -13.94 -10.54
N ILE A 258 17.26 -15.21 -10.64
CA ILE A 258 16.63 -16.31 -9.88
C ILE A 258 16.68 -16.07 -8.35
N SER A 259 17.67 -15.29 -7.89
CA SER A 259 17.80 -14.92 -6.48
C SER A 259 16.61 -14.13 -5.95
N VAL A 260 15.82 -13.48 -6.80
CA VAL A 260 14.58 -12.77 -6.39
C VAL A 260 13.60 -13.76 -5.76
N HIS A 261 13.42 -14.92 -6.38
CA HIS A 261 12.59 -15.99 -5.84
C HIS A 261 13.18 -16.58 -4.53
N PHE A 262 14.44 -16.95 -4.52
CA PHE A 262 15.07 -17.64 -3.38
C PHE A 262 15.28 -16.77 -2.13
N ARG A 263 15.14 -15.44 -2.24
CA ARG A 263 15.14 -14.52 -1.09
C ARG A 263 13.81 -14.47 -0.37
N SER A 264 12.76 -15.03 -0.94
CA SER A 264 11.42 -15.03 -0.34
C SER A 264 11.32 -16.04 0.79
N SER A 265 10.48 -15.73 1.77
CA SER A 265 10.26 -16.62 2.92
C SER A 265 9.30 -17.74 2.56
N ILE A 266 9.70 -18.99 2.82
CA ILE A 266 8.80 -20.15 2.68
C ILE A 266 7.58 -19.99 3.61
N LEU A 267 7.78 -19.58 4.86
CA LEU A 267 6.69 -19.33 5.82
C LEU A 267 5.75 -18.24 5.32
N GLY A 268 6.33 -17.17 4.72
CA GLY A 268 5.54 -16.08 4.14
C GLY A 268 4.72 -16.49 2.94
N ALA A 269 5.28 -17.35 2.08
CA ALA A 269 4.59 -17.83 0.90
C ALA A 269 3.38 -18.71 1.26
N PHE A 270 3.54 -19.67 2.18
CA PHE A 270 2.42 -20.50 2.65
C PHE A 270 1.42 -19.73 3.52
N ALA A 271 1.87 -18.77 4.32
CA ALA A 271 0.97 -17.84 5.00
C ALA A 271 0.11 -17.02 4.03
N ALA A 272 0.68 -16.58 2.90
CA ALA A 272 -0.07 -15.89 1.86
C ALA A 272 -1.07 -16.81 1.13
N VAL A 273 -0.72 -18.08 0.89
CA VAL A 273 -1.66 -19.10 0.36
C VAL A 273 -2.89 -19.23 1.27
N GLU A 274 -2.67 -19.39 2.58
CA GLU A 274 -3.77 -19.50 3.55
C GLU A 274 -4.57 -18.19 3.64
N ALA A 275 -3.90 -17.04 3.61
CA ALA A 275 -4.55 -15.73 3.61
C ALA A 275 -5.52 -15.59 2.45
N PHE A 276 -5.08 -15.86 1.23
CA PHE A 276 -5.90 -15.74 0.03
C PHE A 276 -7.00 -16.80 -0.07
N ASN A 277 -6.79 -18.00 0.45
CA ASN A 277 -7.78 -19.08 0.35
C ASN A 277 -8.83 -19.08 1.46
N LYS A 278 -8.49 -18.64 2.68
CA LYS A 278 -9.31 -18.95 3.88
C LYS A 278 -9.62 -17.73 4.77
N CYS A 279 -9.10 -16.53 4.46
CA CYS A 279 -9.22 -15.40 5.38
C CYS A 279 -10.12 -14.26 4.87
N ASP A 280 -11.01 -14.50 3.91
CA ASP A 280 -11.94 -13.49 3.40
C ASP A 280 -12.82 -12.90 4.53
N ASP A 281 -13.40 -13.74 5.41
CA ASP A 281 -14.26 -13.30 6.52
C ASP A 281 -13.49 -12.44 7.55
N TRP A 282 -12.21 -12.79 7.78
CA TRP A 282 -11.35 -12.01 8.66
C TRP A 282 -11.05 -10.63 8.05
N LEU A 283 -10.74 -10.59 6.77
CA LEU A 283 -10.49 -9.35 6.04
C LEU A 283 -11.72 -8.45 6.06
N ASP A 284 -12.90 -9.00 5.78
CA ASP A 284 -14.16 -8.25 5.82
C ASP A 284 -14.44 -7.70 7.23
N GLY A 285 -14.16 -8.49 8.26
CA GLY A 285 -14.26 -8.04 9.65
C GLY A 285 -13.28 -6.91 9.99
N ALA A 286 -12.05 -6.98 9.51
CA ALA A 286 -11.04 -5.94 9.67
C ALA A 286 -11.45 -4.64 8.94
N LEU A 287 -11.96 -4.76 7.71
CA LEU A 287 -12.46 -3.61 6.92
C LEU A 287 -13.60 -2.88 7.64
N VAL A 288 -14.56 -3.60 8.20
CA VAL A 288 -15.67 -3.01 8.99
C VAL A 288 -15.13 -2.22 10.19
N THR A 289 -14.11 -2.74 10.88
CA THR A 289 -13.50 -2.03 12.02
C THR A 289 -12.73 -0.79 11.55
N ILE A 290 -11.94 -0.91 10.49
CA ILE A 290 -11.13 0.20 9.95
C ILE A 290 -12.03 1.33 9.44
N GLU A 291 -13.10 1.02 8.71
CA GLU A 291 -14.07 2.02 8.22
C GLU A 291 -14.79 2.72 9.39
N SER A 292 -15.21 1.95 10.42
CA SER A 292 -15.74 2.51 11.65
C SER A 292 -14.77 3.49 12.32
N ASN A 293 -13.48 3.13 12.37
CA ASN A 293 -12.42 3.96 12.91
C ASN A 293 -12.17 5.22 12.07
N ALA A 294 -12.32 5.13 10.75
CA ALA A 294 -12.22 6.31 9.87
C ALA A 294 -13.32 7.34 10.18
N HIS A 295 -14.55 6.88 10.36
CA HIS A 295 -15.68 7.72 10.80
C HIS A 295 -15.48 8.27 12.22
N TYR A 296 -15.00 7.45 13.12
CA TYR A 296 -14.71 7.86 14.49
C TYR A 296 -13.62 8.94 14.56
N LEU A 297 -12.51 8.75 13.82
CA LEU A 297 -11.48 9.79 13.70
C LEU A 297 -12.05 11.11 13.17
N LYS A 298 -12.95 11.06 12.17
CA LYS A 298 -13.62 12.26 11.64
C LYS A 298 -14.39 12.99 12.73
N THR A 299 -15.17 12.27 13.54
CA THR A 299 -15.93 12.82 14.67
C THR A 299 -15.01 13.44 15.72
N LEU A 300 -13.91 12.76 16.06
CA LEU A 300 -12.94 13.27 17.04
C LEU A 300 -12.28 14.57 16.56
N LEU A 301 -11.84 14.62 15.30
CA LEU A 301 -11.21 15.81 14.72
C LEU A 301 -12.21 16.97 14.64
N ASP A 302 -13.42 16.75 14.13
CA ASP A 302 -14.45 17.78 14.03
C ASP A 302 -14.80 18.39 15.39
N THR A 303 -14.75 17.58 16.46
CA THR A 303 -15.12 18.00 17.81
C THR A 303 -13.96 18.67 18.56
N GLN A 304 -12.75 18.11 18.47
CA GLN A 304 -11.61 18.52 19.30
C GLN A 304 -10.63 19.42 18.57
N ILE A 305 -10.52 19.30 17.23
CA ILE A 305 -9.57 20.04 16.39
C ILE A 305 -10.27 20.45 15.08
N PRO A 306 -11.31 21.30 15.11
CA PRO A 306 -12.15 21.59 13.92
C PRO A 306 -11.39 22.28 12.77
N ALA A 307 -10.20 22.84 13.05
CA ALA A 307 -9.33 23.41 12.04
C ALA A 307 -8.60 22.35 11.22
N ALA A 308 -8.38 21.14 11.75
CA ALA A 308 -7.86 20.02 10.97
C ALA A 308 -8.93 19.52 10.00
N LYS A 309 -8.52 19.24 8.75
CA LYS A 309 -9.43 18.78 7.70
C LYS A 309 -9.13 17.35 7.31
N TYR A 310 -10.15 16.52 7.27
CA TYR A 310 -10.05 15.10 6.98
C TYR A 310 -11.21 14.63 6.11
N LYS A 311 -10.88 13.94 5.02
CA LYS A 311 -11.83 13.21 4.18
C LYS A 311 -11.69 11.72 4.47
N ILE A 312 -12.81 11.05 4.75
CA ILE A 312 -12.83 9.60 4.95
C ILE A 312 -12.30 8.92 3.67
N PRO A 313 -11.31 8.03 3.76
CA PRO A 313 -10.75 7.36 2.60
C PRO A 313 -11.73 6.33 2.02
N GLU A 314 -11.47 5.90 0.79
CA GLU A 314 -12.23 4.84 0.12
C GLU A 314 -11.61 3.45 0.36
N CYS A 315 -10.38 3.43 0.86
CA CYS A 315 -9.57 2.22 1.04
C CYS A 315 -8.46 2.44 2.05
N SER A 316 -7.78 1.34 2.43
CA SER A 316 -6.65 1.34 3.34
C SER A 316 -7.04 1.67 4.78
N TYR A 317 -6.07 1.59 5.66
CA TYR A 317 -6.19 2.01 7.07
C TYR A 317 -5.35 3.25 7.36
N LEU A 318 -5.17 4.11 6.36
CA LEU A 318 -4.31 5.29 6.43
C LEU A 318 -5.16 6.55 6.20
N ALA A 319 -5.31 7.36 7.24
CA ALA A 319 -5.99 8.64 7.17
C ALA A 319 -5.00 9.74 6.77
N TRP A 320 -5.36 10.55 5.79
CA TRP A 320 -4.60 11.71 5.33
C TRP A 320 -5.25 12.99 5.83
N VAL A 321 -4.60 13.66 6.78
CA VAL A 321 -5.18 14.78 7.51
C VAL A 321 -4.43 16.07 7.18
N ASP A 322 -5.14 17.07 6.69
CA ASP A 322 -4.63 18.43 6.47
C ASP A 322 -4.68 19.20 7.80
N VAL A 323 -3.53 19.65 8.25
CA VAL A 323 -3.34 20.43 9.47
C VAL A 323 -2.82 21.85 9.20
N SER A 324 -2.89 22.31 7.95
CA SER A 324 -2.37 23.61 7.50
C SER A 324 -2.97 24.79 8.28
N ALA A 325 -4.25 24.72 8.59
CA ALA A 325 -4.96 25.76 9.35
C ALA A 325 -4.54 25.84 10.83
N LEU A 326 -3.77 24.89 11.34
CA LEU A 326 -3.26 24.89 12.71
C LEU A 326 -2.00 25.75 12.89
N SER A 327 -1.38 26.21 11.82
CA SER A 327 -0.20 27.08 11.82
C SER A 327 0.97 26.52 12.66
N LEU A 328 1.28 25.22 12.51
CA LEU A 328 2.29 24.51 13.31
C LEU A 328 3.72 24.63 12.76
N GLY A 329 3.98 25.56 11.83
CA GLY A 329 5.27 25.73 11.17
C GLY A 329 5.48 24.72 10.03
N ASP A 330 6.75 24.50 9.66
CA ASP A 330 7.12 23.69 8.49
C ASP A 330 7.03 22.17 8.71
N ASP A 331 6.94 21.73 9.95
CA ASP A 331 6.88 20.32 10.33
C ASP A 331 5.87 20.05 11.45
N PRO A 332 4.57 19.99 11.12
CA PRO A 332 3.51 19.69 12.08
C PRO A 332 3.72 18.37 12.83
N PHE A 333 4.32 17.37 12.19
CA PHE A 333 4.64 16.08 12.81
C PHE A 333 5.52 16.26 14.04
N GLN A 334 6.56 17.11 13.96
CA GLN A 334 7.49 17.31 15.07
C GLN A 334 6.78 17.93 16.29
N VAL A 335 5.83 18.84 16.06
CA VAL A 335 5.03 19.43 17.14
C VAL A 335 4.22 18.37 17.89
N PHE A 336 3.54 17.48 17.14
CA PHE A 336 2.75 16.40 17.73
C PHE A 336 3.64 15.37 18.45
N LEU A 337 4.83 15.10 17.93
CA LEU A 337 5.78 14.20 18.57
C LEU A 337 6.33 14.75 19.88
N ASP A 338 6.82 15.99 19.88
CA ASP A 338 7.51 16.58 21.02
C ASP A 338 6.56 16.95 22.15
N LYS A 339 5.47 17.64 21.84
CA LYS A 339 4.51 18.10 22.83
C LYS A 339 3.41 17.07 23.11
N GLY A 340 2.87 16.42 22.06
CA GLY A 340 1.76 15.48 22.17
C GLY A 340 2.21 14.07 22.54
N ARG A 341 3.48 13.71 22.34
CA ARG A 341 3.98 12.34 22.50
C ARG A 341 3.16 11.33 21.67
N VAL A 342 2.86 11.72 20.42
CA VAL A 342 2.17 10.88 19.43
C VAL A 342 2.92 10.95 18.11
N ALA A 343 3.22 9.78 17.54
CA ALA A 343 3.96 9.67 16.30
C ALA A 343 3.01 9.31 15.13
N PHE A 344 2.94 10.21 14.14
CA PHE A 344 2.30 10.02 12.84
C PHE A 344 3.37 9.88 11.74
N ASN A 345 2.99 9.82 10.47
CA ASN A 345 3.94 10.08 9.39
C ASN A 345 3.86 11.55 8.98
N ALA A 346 5.03 12.17 8.84
CA ALA A 346 5.14 13.54 8.35
C ALA A 346 4.76 13.62 6.88
N GLY A 347 3.89 14.56 6.51
CA GLY A 347 3.46 14.73 5.11
C GLY A 347 4.59 15.04 4.16
N LYS A 348 5.60 15.79 4.59
CA LYS A 348 6.76 16.20 3.75
C LYS A 348 7.50 15.03 3.07
N ILE A 349 7.41 13.79 3.60
CA ILE A 349 8.07 12.62 3.00
C ILE A 349 7.31 12.06 1.79
N TYR A 350 6.06 12.50 1.56
CA TYR A 350 5.22 12.05 0.44
C TYR A 350 5.32 12.93 -0.80
N GLY A 351 5.97 14.09 -0.69
CA GLY A 351 6.17 15.04 -1.79
C GLY A 351 6.21 16.48 -1.31
N PRO A 352 6.69 17.40 -2.16
CA PRO A 352 6.95 18.78 -1.78
C PRO A 352 5.70 19.58 -1.39
N SER A 353 4.53 19.21 -1.91
CA SER A 353 3.25 19.90 -1.61
C SER A 353 2.54 19.37 -0.36
N ALA A 354 3.10 18.38 0.32
CA ALA A 354 2.41 17.64 1.38
C ALA A 354 2.91 17.97 2.81
N ASN A 355 3.77 18.97 2.98
CA ASN A 355 4.39 19.29 4.28
C ASN A 355 3.39 19.63 5.39
N GLN A 356 2.20 20.14 5.04
CA GLN A 356 1.14 20.50 5.99
C GLN A 356 0.13 19.37 6.26
N PHE A 357 0.49 18.14 5.86
CA PHE A 357 -0.32 16.96 6.11
C PHE A 357 0.37 16.03 7.11
N ILE A 358 -0.45 15.19 7.76
CA ILE A 358 0.01 14.04 8.54
C ILE A 358 -0.76 12.80 8.11
N ARG A 359 -0.12 11.63 8.18
CA ARG A 359 -0.78 10.34 7.92
C ARG A 359 -0.93 9.56 9.22
N ILE A 360 -2.17 9.15 9.52
CA ILE A 360 -2.55 8.45 10.76
C ILE A 360 -2.98 7.03 10.43
N ASN A 361 -2.51 6.04 11.17
CA ASN A 361 -2.95 4.65 11.08
C ASN A 361 -4.29 4.46 11.80
N LEU A 362 -5.28 3.91 11.10
CA LEU A 362 -6.64 3.64 11.59
C LEU A 362 -6.83 2.20 12.10
N ALA A 363 -5.92 1.27 11.78
CA ALA A 363 -6.04 -0.14 12.15
C ALA A 363 -5.57 -0.37 13.60
N THR A 364 -6.26 0.23 14.53
CA THR A 364 -6.01 0.20 15.98
C THR A 364 -7.34 0.25 16.74
N SER A 365 -7.32 0.32 18.08
CA SER A 365 -8.53 0.46 18.88
C SER A 365 -9.07 1.90 18.86
N GLU A 366 -10.39 2.06 19.05
CA GLU A 366 -11.03 3.37 19.22
C GLU A 366 -10.42 4.15 20.39
N SER A 367 -10.02 3.47 21.47
CA SER A 367 -9.38 4.12 22.62
C SER A 367 -7.99 4.71 22.28
N VAL A 368 -7.22 4.04 21.43
CA VAL A 368 -5.93 4.54 20.94
C VAL A 368 -6.14 5.76 20.02
N LEU A 369 -7.13 5.74 19.15
CA LEU A 369 -7.49 6.90 18.31
C LEU A 369 -7.94 8.09 19.15
N ALA A 370 -8.81 7.87 20.14
CA ALA A 370 -9.28 8.92 21.03
C ALA A 370 -8.12 9.55 21.82
N GLU A 371 -7.22 8.74 22.36
CA GLU A 371 -6.04 9.25 23.07
C GLU A 371 -5.08 9.99 22.12
N ALA A 372 -4.90 9.53 20.89
CA ALA A 372 -4.08 10.21 19.91
C ALA A 372 -4.61 11.61 19.61
N VAL A 373 -5.92 11.75 19.34
CA VAL A 373 -6.53 13.07 19.07
C VAL A 373 -6.52 13.97 20.31
N ASN A 374 -6.76 13.42 21.52
CA ASN A 374 -6.63 14.16 22.76
C ASN A 374 -5.21 14.73 22.96
N ARG A 375 -4.17 13.94 22.67
CA ARG A 375 -2.76 14.39 22.70
C ARG A 375 -2.47 15.45 21.64
N MET A 376 -3.00 15.27 20.42
CA MET A 376 -2.93 16.29 19.36
C MET A 376 -3.52 17.62 19.85
N ALA A 377 -4.74 17.60 20.38
CA ALA A 377 -5.44 18.80 20.84
C ALA A 377 -4.67 19.52 21.97
N LYS A 378 -4.08 18.77 22.91
CA LYS A 378 -3.29 19.32 24.01
C LYS A 378 -1.92 19.87 23.56
N SER A 379 -1.45 19.55 22.39
CA SER A 379 -0.16 20.03 21.85
C SER A 379 -0.26 21.35 21.08
N LEU A 380 -1.49 21.78 20.80
CA LEU A 380 -1.79 23.05 20.13
C LEU A 380 -1.78 24.23 21.11
#